data_be648576a6fb4c9aaf0553874f291831
#
_entry.id   be648576a6fb4c9aaf0553874f291831
#
_cell.length_a   1.000
_cell.length_b   1.000
_cell.length_c   1.000
_cell.angle_alpha   90.00
_cell.angle_beta   90.00
_cell.angle_gamma   90.00
#
_symmetry.space_group_name_H-M   'P 1'
#
loop_
_entity.id
_entity.type
_entity.pdbx_description
1 polymer ?
#
loop_
_entity_poly.entity_id
_entity_poly.type
_entity_poly.pdbx_seq_one_letter_code
_entity_poly.pdbx_strand_id
1 'polypeptide(L)'
;VLDLGCGSGILAIAALALGASRAVGVDIDPKAADVAFESAALNGIGADRLSVYAGDVLSDKKLAARLGPGQNRVVLANIVADVIIPLSAKAGEFMTPDGVFLTSGVIDGREDEVRAALEANGFAVVKHLERGGWHAFRGERR
;
A
#
# COMPACT_ATOMS: atom_id res chain seq x y z
N VAL A 1 -2.41 2.82 8.74
CA VAL A 1 -2.45 2.42 7.33
C VAL A 1 -1.12 2.77 6.68
N LEU A 2 -0.60 1.88 5.84
CA LEU A 2 0.57 2.12 5.00
C LEU A 2 0.15 2.03 3.52
N ASP A 3 0.50 3.05 2.72
CA ASP A 3 0.20 3.14 1.29
C ASP A 3 1.51 3.08 0.49
N LEU A 4 1.76 1.96 -0.17
CA LEU A 4 2.97 1.68 -0.95
C LEU A 4 2.75 2.10 -2.40
N GLY A 5 3.53 3.08 -2.89
CA GLY A 5 3.30 3.75 -4.17
C GLY A 5 2.12 4.71 -4.07
N CYS A 6 2.15 5.59 -3.07
CA CYS A 6 0.98 6.40 -2.70
C CYS A 6 0.61 7.49 -3.72
N GLY A 7 1.53 7.88 -4.61
CA GLY A 7 1.28 8.92 -5.61
C GLY A 7 0.72 10.20 -4.99
N SER A 8 -0.49 10.58 -5.40
CA SER A 8 -1.20 11.75 -4.86
C SER A 8 -1.73 11.57 -3.43
N GLY A 9 -1.52 10.42 -2.80
CA GLY A 9 -1.99 10.09 -1.47
C GLY A 9 -3.49 9.75 -1.38
N ILE A 10 -4.17 9.55 -2.50
CA ILE A 10 -5.63 9.39 -2.52
C ILE A 10 -6.11 8.23 -1.65
N LEU A 11 -5.42 7.08 -1.64
CA LEU A 11 -5.83 5.94 -0.82
C LEU A 11 -5.55 6.17 0.67
N ALA A 12 -4.40 6.76 1.00
CA ALA A 12 -4.08 7.16 2.37
C ALA A 12 -5.11 8.18 2.90
N ILE A 13 -5.46 9.18 2.10
CA ILE A 13 -6.47 10.20 2.43
C ILE A 13 -7.85 9.57 2.60
N ALA A 14 -8.25 8.68 1.69
CA ALA A 14 -9.51 7.95 1.81
C ALA A 14 -9.57 7.10 3.09
N ALA A 15 -8.49 6.41 3.43
CA ALA A 15 -8.40 5.63 4.66
C ALA A 15 -8.58 6.52 5.91
N LEU A 16 -7.96 7.71 5.92
CA LEU A 16 -8.09 8.68 7.01
C LEU A 16 -9.52 9.24 7.11
N ALA A 17 -10.17 9.52 5.98
CA ALA A 17 -11.57 9.95 5.93
C ALA A 17 -12.53 8.85 6.40
N LEU A 18 -12.20 7.58 6.19
CA LEU A 18 -12.96 6.41 6.64
C LEU A 18 -12.66 6.02 8.10
N GLY A 19 -11.86 6.79 8.83
CA GLY A 19 -11.66 6.61 10.26
C GLY A 19 -10.32 6.00 10.66
N ALA A 20 -9.36 5.83 9.74
CA ALA A 20 -8.01 5.48 10.14
C ALA A 20 -7.42 6.60 11.00
N SER A 21 -6.75 6.24 12.09
CA SER A 21 -6.12 7.22 13.00
C SER A 21 -4.92 7.90 12.35
N ARG A 22 -4.13 7.14 11.60
CA ARG A 22 -2.91 7.60 10.94
C ARG A 22 -2.68 6.85 9.62
N ALA A 23 -2.08 7.54 8.66
CA ALA A 23 -1.60 6.95 7.43
C ALA A 23 -0.15 7.35 7.16
N VAL A 24 0.59 6.44 6.56
CA VAL A 24 1.95 6.64 6.06
C VAL A 24 1.95 6.31 4.58
N GLY A 25 2.41 7.21 3.74
CA GLY A 25 2.62 6.98 2.32
C GLY A 25 4.10 6.86 1.99
N VAL A 26 4.43 6.09 0.97
CA VAL A 26 5.77 6.05 0.38
C VAL A 26 5.67 5.96 -1.13
N ASP A 27 6.49 6.71 -1.84
CA ASP A 27 6.59 6.67 -3.30
C ASP A 27 8.04 6.86 -3.73
N ILE A 28 8.41 6.29 -4.88
CA ILE A 28 9.73 6.50 -5.48
C ILE A 28 9.88 7.91 -6.07
N ASP A 29 8.77 8.55 -6.45
CA ASP A 29 8.76 9.91 -6.95
C ASP A 29 8.87 10.90 -5.77
N PRO A 30 9.94 11.70 -5.71
CA PRO A 30 10.11 12.68 -4.64
C PRO A 30 9.03 13.77 -4.62
N LYS A 31 8.32 14.00 -5.73
CA LYS A 31 7.21 14.96 -5.82
C LYS A 31 5.91 14.43 -5.21
N ALA A 32 5.79 13.11 -5.02
CA ALA A 32 4.58 12.51 -4.47
C ALA A 32 4.23 13.08 -3.08
N ALA A 33 5.23 13.36 -2.26
CA ALA A 33 5.02 13.91 -0.91
C ALA A 33 4.31 15.27 -0.96
N ASP A 34 4.77 16.20 -1.80
CA ASP A 34 4.18 17.54 -1.91
C ASP A 34 2.73 17.44 -2.41
N VAL A 35 2.49 16.65 -3.46
CA VAL A 35 1.15 16.43 -4.02
C VAL A 35 0.21 15.78 -2.99
N ALA A 36 0.70 14.80 -2.23
CA ALA A 36 -0.12 14.14 -1.21
C ALA A 36 -0.47 15.09 -0.06
N PHE A 37 0.44 15.95 0.38
CA PHE A 37 0.16 16.95 1.42
C PHE A 37 -0.82 18.03 0.95
N GLU A 38 -0.69 18.50 -0.29
CA GLU A 38 -1.67 19.42 -0.90
C GLU A 38 -3.06 18.79 -0.95
N SER A 39 -3.15 17.54 -1.43
CA SER A 39 -4.41 16.79 -1.49
C SER A 39 -5.01 16.55 -0.10
N ALA A 40 -4.19 16.25 0.90
CA ALA A 40 -4.62 16.07 2.29
C ALA A 40 -5.18 17.36 2.88
N ALA A 41 -4.51 18.48 2.64
CA ALA A 41 -4.94 19.81 3.12
C ALA A 41 -6.32 20.19 2.57
N LEU A 42 -6.60 19.90 1.29
CA LEU A 42 -7.90 20.11 0.67
C LEU A 42 -9.03 19.29 1.35
N ASN A 43 -8.67 18.21 2.03
CA ASN A 43 -9.59 17.35 2.77
C ASN A 43 -9.55 17.58 4.30
N GLY A 44 -8.93 18.66 4.76
CA GLY A 44 -8.83 18.98 6.19
C GLY A 44 -7.95 18.02 7.00
N ILE A 45 -7.04 17.31 6.34
CA ILE A 45 -6.12 16.34 6.97
C ILE A 45 -4.76 17.00 7.15
N GLY A 46 -4.32 17.08 8.40
CA GLY A 46 -3.04 17.67 8.79
C GLY A 46 -1.87 16.67 8.79
N ALA A 47 -0.67 17.21 8.90
CA ALA A 47 0.57 16.45 8.97
C ALA A 47 0.72 15.59 10.25
N ASP A 48 -0.13 15.81 11.24
CA ASP A 48 -0.24 14.99 12.45
C ASP A 48 -0.83 13.61 12.16
N ARG A 49 -1.62 13.47 11.09
CA ARG A 49 -2.28 12.23 10.70
C ARG A 49 -1.69 11.57 9.46
N LEU A 50 -1.03 12.32 8.56
CA LEU A 50 -0.42 11.82 7.34
C LEU A 50 1.07 12.11 7.33
N SER A 51 1.88 11.09 7.08
CA SER A 51 3.31 11.21 6.78
C SER A 51 3.58 10.61 5.41
N VAL A 52 4.41 11.26 4.60
CA VAL A 52 4.79 10.74 3.26
C VAL A 52 6.30 10.81 3.10
N TYR A 53 6.87 9.72 2.60
CA TYR A 53 8.29 9.56 2.38
C TYR A 53 8.59 9.28 0.91
N ALA A 54 9.70 9.81 0.41
CA ALA A 54 10.21 9.50 -0.92
C ALA A 54 11.30 8.43 -0.83
N GLY A 55 11.26 7.45 -1.72
CA GLY A 55 12.29 6.42 -1.84
C GLY A 55 11.75 5.04 -2.21
N ASP A 56 12.67 4.12 -2.45
CA ASP A 56 12.37 2.73 -2.78
C ASP A 56 12.43 1.84 -1.54
N VAL A 57 11.28 1.37 -1.09
CA VAL A 57 11.14 0.50 0.08
C VAL A 57 11.79 -0.88 -0.10
N LEU A 58 11.99 -1.31 -1.34
CA LEU A 58 12.62 -2.61 -1.63
C LEU A 58 14.13 -2.59 -1.36
N SER A 59 14.78 -1.46 -1.58
CA SER A 59 16.23 -1.30 -1.46
C SER A 59 16.69 -0.50 -0.25
N ASP A 60 15.89 0.46 0.25
CA ASP A 60 16.25 1.33 1.37
C ASP A 60 15.74 0.79 2.71
N LYS A 61 16.62 0.11 3.45
CA LYS A 61 16.32 -0.42 4.78
C LYS A 61 16.03 0.66 5.83
N LYS A 62 16.63 1.86 5.69
CA LYS A 62 16.39 2.97 6.64
C LYS A 62 15.00 3.55 6.41
N LEU A 63 14.59 3.67 5.16
CA LEU A 63 13.23 4.05 4.79
C LEU A 63 12.23 3.02 5.32
N ALA A 64 12.45 1.73 5.04
CA ALA A 64 11.57 0.66 5.52
C ALA A 64 11.35 0.70 7.03
N ALA A 65 12.39 0.99 7.82
CA ALA A 65 12.29 1.12 9.28
C ALA A 65 11.37 2.28 9.73
N ARG A 66 11.17 3.30 8.89
CA ARG A 66 10.31 4.46 9.19
C ARG A 66 8.83 4.21 8.87
N LEU A 67 8.52 3.16 8.13
CA LEU A 67 7.15 2.84 7.69
C LEU A 67 6.33 2.08 8.74
N GLY A 68 6.85 1.92 9.95
CA GLY A 68 6.18 1.27 11.06
C GLY A 68 6.09 -0.26 10.88
N PRO A 69 7.22 -0.98 10.89
CA PRO A 69 7.22 -2.44 10.84
C PRO A 69 6.33 -3.03 11.93
N GLY A 70 5.46 -3.98 11.56
CA GLY A 70 4.54 -4.65 12.47
C GLY A 70 3.39 -3.79 13.02
N GLN A 71 3.20 -2.55 12.52
CA GLN A 71 2.25 -1.60 13.13
C GLN A 71 1.03 -1.28 12.25
N ASN A 72 1.06 -1.68 10.98
CA ASN A 72 0.00 -1.31 10.05
C ASN A 72 -1.05 -2.41 9.94
N ARG A 73 -2.28 -2.11 10.34
CA ARG A 73 -3.40 -3.03 10.17
C ARG A 73 -3.87 -3.14 8.73
N VAL A 74 -3.64 -2.12 7.94
CA VAL A 74 -3.94 -2.11 6.50
C VAL A 74 -2.70 -1.65 5.76
N VAL A 75 -2.25 -2.45 4.80
CA VAL A 75 -1.23 -2.10 3.82
C VAL A 75 -1.90 -2.05 2.45
N LEU A 76 -1.66 -0.99 1.70
CA LEU A 76 -2.24 -0.71 0.40
C LEU A 76 -1.14 -0.69 -0.66
N ALA A 77 -1.45 -1.14 -1.87
CA ALA A 77 -0.61 -0.96 -3.05
C ALA A 77 -1.50 -0.91 -4.30
N ASN A 78 -1.70 0.28 -4.86
CA ASN A 78 -2.42 0.45 -6.13
C ASN A 78 -1.42 0.81 -7.22
N ILE A 79 -0.73 -0.20 -7.73
CA ILE A 79 0.39 -0.09 -8.65
C ILE A 79 0.43 -1.28 -9.60
N VAL A 80 1.35 -1.26 -10.58
CA VAL A 80 1.47 -2.34 -11.57
C VAL A 80 1.97 -3.65 -10.96
N ALA A 81 1.62 -4.77 -11.58
CA ALA A 81 1.96 -6.12 -11.13
C ALA A 81 3.48 -6.32 -10.91
N ASP A 82 4.33 -5.76 -11.78
CA ASP A 82 5.79 -5.86 -11.68
C ASP A 82 6.36 -5.28 -10.39
N VAL A 83 5.62 -4.37 -9.75
CA VAL A 83 6.00 -3.78 -8.45
C VAL A 83 5.31 -4.50 -7.30
N ILE A 84 4.04 -4.89 -7.45
CA ILE A 84 3.30 -5.65 -6.40
C ILE A 84 4.00 -6.98 -6.09
N ILE A 85 4.46 -7.70 -7.11
CA ILE A 85 5.09 -9.01 -6.95
C ILE A 85 6.29 -8.95 -5.99
N PRO A 86 7.33 -8.14 -6.21
CA PRO A 86 8.43 -8.02 -5.26
C PRO A 86 8.02 -7.38 -3.93
N LEU A 87 7.06 -6.44 -3.91
CA LEU A 87 6.57 -5.84 -2.67
C LEU A 87 5.86 -6.86 -1.77
N SER A 88 5.19 -7.84 -2.34
CA SER A 88 4.49 -8.87 -1.56
C SER A 88 5.42 -9.63 -0.62
N ALA A 89 6.69 -9.80 -0.98
CA ALA A 89 7.69 -10.43 -0.12
C ALA A 89 8.02 -9.61 1.14
N LYS A 90 7.76 -8.29 1.12
CA LYS A 90 8.06 -7.39 2.22
C LYS A 90 6.82 -6.85 2.94
N ALA A 91 5.68 -6.84 2.28
CA ALA A 91 4.45 -6.24 2.81
C ALA A 91 4.08 -6.79 4.20
N GLY A 92 4.27 -8.10 4.42
CA GLY A 92 4.03 -8.75 5.70
C GLY A 92 4.88 -8.19 6.86
N GLU A 93 6.08 -7.66 6.60
CA GLU A 93 6.94 -7.08 7.64
C GLU A 93 6.33 -5.81 8.26
N PHE A 94 5.52 -5.09 7.50
CA PHE A 94 4.87 -3.85 7.95
C PHE A 94 3.54 -4.08 8.66
N MET A 95 2.97 -5.27 8.54
CA MET A 95 1.60 -5.58 8.99
C MET A 95 1.55 -6.07 10.42
N THR A 96 0.47 -5.70 11.11
CA THR A 96 0.06 -6.41 12.36
C THR A 96 -0.31 -7.86 12.04
N PRO A 97 -0.34 -8.76 13.05
CA PRO A 97 -0.72 -10.16 12.83
C PRO A 97 -2.10 -10.34 12.18
N ASP A 98 -3.06 -9.46 12.51
CA ASP A 98 -4.43 -9.42 11.97
C ASP A 98 -4.58 -8.44 10.80
N GLY A 99 -3.46 -7.99 10.23
CA GLY A 99 -3.43 -7.02 9.16
C GLY A 99 -3.90 -7.58 7.82
N VAL A 100 -4.32 -6.68 6.94
CA VAL A 100 -4.71 -6.99 5.56
C VAL A 100 -3.83 -6.25 4.56
N PHE A 101 -3.51 -6.92 3.46
CA PHE A 101 -2.83 -6.34 2.30
C PHE A 101 -3.84 -6.21 1.15
N LEU A 102 -4.13 -4.99 0.74
CA LEU A 102 -5.02 -4.68 -0.38
C LEU A 102 -4.18 -4.24 -1.57
N THR A 103 -4.24 -4.98 -2.65
CA THR A 103 -3.57 -4.64 -3.90
C THR A 103 -4.57 -4.34 -5.01
N SER A 104 -4.23 -3.41 -5.90
CA SER A 104 -4.99 -3.07 -7.10
C SER A 104 -4.05 -2.55 -8.19
N GLY A 105 -4.59 -2.17 -9.36
CA GLY A 105 -3.77 -1.70 -10.47
C GLY A 105 -3.18 -2.84 -11.32
N VAL A 106 -3.71 -4.04 -11.17
CA VAL A 106 -3.34 -5.22 -11.94
C VAL A 106 -4.28 -5.34 -13.14
N ILE A 107 -3.73 -5.41 -14.35
CA ILE A 107 -4.49 -5.57 -15.59
C ILE A 107 -4.76 -7.04 -15.90
N ASP A 108 -5.75 -7.31 -16.76
CA ASP A 108 -6.03 -8.64 -17.30
C ASP A 108 -4.77 -9.35 -17.79
N GLY A 109 -4.67 -10.65 -17.52
CA GLY A 109 -3.55 -11.50 -17.88
C GLY A 109 -2.37 -11.46 -16.92
N ARG A 110 -2.40 -10.62 -15.88
CA ARG A 110 -1.38 -10.52 -14.82
C ARG A 110 -1.89 -10.98 -13.45
N GLU A 111 -3.19 -11.27 -13.32
CA GLU A 111 -3.85 -11.58 -12.07
C GLU A 111 -3.36 -12.88 -11.43
N ASP A 112 -3.12 -13.91 -12.22
CA ASP A 112 -2.68 -15.23 -11.70
C ASP A 112 -1.25 -15.16 -11.13
N GLU A 113 -0.33 -14.41 -11.76
CA GLU A 113 1.03 -14.27 -11.24
C GLU A 113 1.07 -13.42 -9.96
N VAL A 114 0.23 -12.38 -9.87
CA VAL A 114 0.10 -11.57 -8.63
C VAL A 114 -0.47 -12.43 -7.51
N ARG A 115 -1.53 -13.20 -7.77
CA ARG A 115 -2.10 -14.15 -6.82
C ARG A 115 -1.04 -15.14 -6.33
N ALA A 116 -0.32 -15.78 -7.26
CA ALA A 116 0.71 -16.75 -6.93
C ALA A 116 1.82 -16.13 -6.06
N ALA A 117 2.24 -14.91 -6.38
CA ALA A 117 3.24 -14.19 -5.59
C ALA A 117 2.74 -13.87 -4.16
N LEU A 118 1.49 -13.40 -4.01
CA LEU A 118 0.88 -13.18 -2.70
C LEU A 118 0.88 -14.46 -1.88
N GLU A 119 0.41 -15.56 -2.44
CA GLU A 119 0.32 -16.86 -1.76
C GLU A 119 1.69 -17.42 -1.39
N ALA A 120 2.69 -17.31 -2.27
CA ALA A 120 4.07 -17.72 -2.02
C ALA A 120 4.74 -16.92 -0.90
N ASN A 121 4.32 -15.66 -0.73
CA ASN A 121 4.86 -14.75 0.30
C ASN A 121 4.02 -14.72 1.60
N GLY A 122 3.21 -15.77 1.84
CA GLY A 122 2.53 -15.99 3.11
C GLY A 122 1.21 -15.28 3.28
N PHE A 123 0.57 -14.88 2.18
CA PHE A 123 -0.80 -14.35 2.21
C PHE A 123 -1.82 -15.42 1.81
N ALA A 124 -2.96 -15.45 2.48
CA ALA A 124 -4.16 -16.08 1.99
C ALA A 124 -4.95 -15.05 1.17
N VAL A 125 -5.15 -15.27 -0.11
CA VAL A 125 -5.99 -14.39 -0.95
C VAL A 125 -7.46 -14.73 -0.67
N VAL A 126 -8.08 -13.92 0.19
CA VAL A 126 -9.46 -14.15 0.67
C VAL A 126 -10.52 -13.48 -0.17
N LYS A 127 -10.11 -12.51 -1.02
CA LYS A 127 -11.01 -11.84 -1.95
C LYS A 127 -10.25 -11.41 -3.20
N HIS A 128 -10.88 -11.59 -4.34
CA HIS A 128 -10.46 -11.10 -5.64
C HIS A 128 -11.64 -10.38 -6.28
N LEU A 129 -11.41 -9.18 -6.75
CA LEU A 129 -12.38 -8.37 -7.49
C LEU A 129 -11.82 -8.07 -8.87
N GLU A 130 -12.69 -8.13 -9.87
CA GLU A 130 -12.41 -7.71 -11.23
C GLU A 130 -13.46 -6.67 -11.64
N ARG A 131 -13.00 -5.61 -12.29
CA ARG A 131 -13.87 -4.62 -12.89
C ARG A 131 -13.21 -3.97 -14.10
N GLY A 132 -13.76 -4.19 -15.27
CA GLY A 132 -13.34 -3.50 -16.50
C GLY A 132 -11.89 -3.78 -16.87
N GLY A 133 -11.40 -5.01 -16.70
CA GLY A 133 -10.03 -5.40 -17.00
C GLY A 133 -9.01 -5.02 -15.92
N TRP A 134 -9.49 -4.60 -14.74
CA TRP A 134 -8.65 -4.31 -13.57
C TRP A 134 -8.96 -5.25 -12.43
N HIS A 135 -7.91 -5.74 -11.78
CA HIS A 135 -8.00 -6.68 -10.68
C HIS A 135 -7.50 -6.09 -9.37
N ALA A 136 -8.18 -6.46 -8.28
CA ALA A 136 -7.80 -6.12 -6.92
C ALA A 136 -7.88 -7.36 -6.02
N PHE A 137 -6.95 -7.46 -5.07
CA PHE A 137 -6.85 -8.59 -4.15
C PHE A 137 -6.84 -8.12 -2.71
N ARG A 138 -7.47 -8.91 -1.84
CA ARG A 138 -7.30 -8.83 -0.39
C ARG A 138 -6.54 -10.06 0.07
N GLY A 139 -5.33 -9.84 0.58
CA GLY A 139 -4.51 -10.84 1.24
C GLY A 139 -4.55 -10.66 2.75
N GLU A 140 -4.66 -11.76 3.49
CA GLU A 140 -4.51 -11.84 4.95
C GLU A 140 -3.28 -12.68 5.26
N ARG A 141 -2.57 -12.37 6.33
CA ARG A 141 -1.40 -13.18 6.75
C ARG A 141 -1.86 -14.58 7.13
N ARG A 142 -1.09 -15.60 6.69
CA ARG A 142 -1.25 -17.00 7.11
C ARG A 142 -0.60 -17.24 8.46
#